data_c86d9268094af7997b21851d87cd51cc
#
_entry.id   c86d9268094af7997b21851d87cd51cc
#
_cell.length_a   1.000
_cell.length_b   1.000
_cell.length_c   1.000
_cell.angle_alpha   90.00
_cell.angle_beta   90.00
_cell.angle_gamma   90.00
#
_symmetry.space_group_name_H-M   'P 1'
#
loop_
_entity.id
_entity.type
_entity.pdbx_description
1 polymer ?
#
loop_
_entity_poly.entity_id
_entity_poly.type
_entity_poly.pdbx_seq_one_letter_code
_entity_poly.pdbx_strand_id
1 'polypeptide(L)'
;MTPRALMILAPPDSRPAMTSVTLEQAERIIDAIIERGAALNCRPLSVIVVEPGCKVKAFKKEDGASMIRFEMAYGKAYAALSLGRSSKLVRERAQERPIFMRYLIAASGEQIFPEGGGMLIRDCDGEVIGAVGLTGDTEDRDEELAVHGIHAAALKTDADCIGMGKRIGLPPKTS
;
A
#
# COMPACT_ATOMS: atom_id res chain seq x y z
N MET A 1 51.83 14.62 33.74
CA MET A 1 50.56 15.19 33.25
C MET A 1 50.14 14.37 32.03
N THR A 2 49.20 13.46 32.19
CA THR A 2 48.72 12.55 31.13
C THR A 2 47.50 13.19 30.48
N PRO A 3 47.44 13.33 29.16
CA PRO A 3 46.25 13.91 28.52
C PRO A 3 45.09 12.93 28.59
N ARG A 4 44.00 13.40 29.15
CA ARG A 4 42.72 12.72 29.27
C ARG A 4 42.08 12.65 27.86
N ALA A 5 42.03 11.46 27.27
CA ALA A 5 41.32 11.24 26.03
C ALA A 5 39.85 11.60 26.18
N LEU A 6 39.41 12.60 25.45
CA LEU A 6 38.01 12.99 25.34
C LEU A 6 37.31 11.94 24.46
N MET A 7 36.61 11.01 25.11
CA MET A 7 35.79 10.04 24.45
C MET A 7 34.52 10.76 23.90
N ILE A 8 34.56 11.09 22.61
CA ILE A 8 33.37 11.61 21.92
C ILE A 8 32.35 10.45 21.82
N LEU A 9 31.40 10.44 22.76
CA LEU A 9 30.21 9.61 22.64
C LEU A 9 29.44 10.07 21.41
N ALA A 10 29.33 9.20 20.41
CA ALA A 10 28.38 9.39 19.33
C ALA A 10 26.99 9.52 19.94
N PRO A 11 26.16 10.48 19.49
CA PRO A 11 24.79 10.58 20.00
C PRO A 11 24.06 9.27 19.67
N PRO A 12 23.28 8.71 20.61
CA PRO A 12 22.41 7.59 20.27
C PRO A 12 21.47 8.06 19.16
N ASP A 13 21.46 7.35 18.05
CA ASP A 13 20.47 7.53 16.99
C ASP A 13 19.11 7.04 17.52
N SER A 14 18.49 7.88 18.35
CA SER A 14 17.26 7.60 19.08
C SER A 14 16.02 8.11 18.35
N ARG A 15 16.10 8.27 17.03
CA ARG A 15 14.88 8.37 16.25
C ARG A 15 14.29 6.95 16.14
N PRO A 16 13.06 6.70 16.66
CA PRO A 16 12.38 5.46 16.34
C PRO A 16 12.37 5.35 14.82
N ALA A 17 12.96 4.29 14.30
CA ALA A 17 12.89 4.00 12.87
C ALA A 17 11.39 4.00 12.54
N MET A 18 10.93 4.99 11.78
CA MET A 18 9.58 4.94 11.23
C MET A 18 9.53 3.65 10.42
N THR A 19 8.73 2.71 10.90
CA THR A 19 8.55 1.42 10.23
C THR A 19 7.90 1.71 8.88
N SER A 20 8.69 1.61 7.83
CA SER A 20 8.29 1.92 6.47
C SER A 20 8.77 0.81 5.55
N VAL A 21 8.00 0.52 4.52
CA VAL A 21 8.41 -0.38 3.44
C VAL A 21 9.74 0.09 2.86
N THR A 22 10.72 -0.81 2.73
CA THR A 22 12.02 -0.49 2.14
C THR A 22 11.92 -0.41 0.62
N LEU A 23 12.91 0.22 -0.02
CA LEU A 23 12.97 0.25 -1.49
C LEU A 23 13.05 -1.16 -2.08
N GLU A 24 13.89 -2.02 -1.52
CA GLU A 24 14.03 -3.42 -1.94
C GLU A 24 12.71 -4.18 -1.85
N GLN A 25 11.97 -4.03 -0.74
CA GLN A 25 10.65 -4.64 -0.60
C GLN A 25 9.65 -4.09 -1.63
N ALA A 26 9.65 -2.77 -1.86
CA ALA A 26 8.77 -2.13 -2.81
C ALA A 26 9.03 -2.60 -4.25
N GLU A 27 10.29 -2.69 -4.66
CA GLU A 27 10.69 -3.20 -5.97
C GLU A 27 10.30 -4.67 -6.12
N ARG A 28 10.53 -5.50 -5.10
CA ARG A 28 10.14 -6.92 -5.12
C ARG A 28 8.63 -7.11 -5.25
N ILE A 29 7.83 -6.28 -4.56
CA ILE A 29 6.36 -6.29 -4.71
C ILE A 29 5.99 -6.00 -6.16
N ILE A 30 6.54 -4.92 -6.73
CA ILE A 30 6.21 -4.47 -8.08
C ILE A 30 6.60 -5.51 -9.11
N ASP A 31 7.81 -6.06 -9.02
CA ASP A 31 8.32 -7.04 -9.98
C ASP A 31 7.50 -8.32 -9.96
N ALA A 32 7.18 -8.83 -8.77
CA ALA A 32 6.34 -10.02 -8.64
C ALA A 32 4.92 -9.81 -9.22
N ILE A 33 4.34 -8.60 -9.06
CA ILE A 33 3.05 -8.25 -9.66
C ILE A 33 3.13 -8.27 -11.19
N ILE A 34 4.14 -7.62 -11.76
CA ILE A 34 4.33 -7.53 -13.22
C ILE A 34 4.59 -8.94 -13.81
N GLU A 35 5.48 -9.72 -13.21
CA GLU A 35 5.77 -11.09 -13.64
C GLU A 35 4.51 -11.97 -13.59
N ARG A 36 3.75 -11.91 -12.52
CA ARG A 36 2.50 -12.67 -12.38
C ARG A 36 1.43 -12.18 -13.36
N GLY A 37 1.32 -10.88 -13.57
CA GLY A 37 0.41 -10.28 -14.55
C GLY A 37 0.71 -10.76 -15.96
N ALA A 38 1.98 -10.80 -16.37
CA ALA A 38 2.42 -11.34 -17.65
C ALA A 38 2.05 -12.84 -17.80
N ALA A 39 2.28 -13.66 -16.75
CA ALA A 39 1.93 -15.08 -16.75
C ALA A 39 0.41 -15.32 -16.87
N LEU A 40 -0.41 -14.36 -16.42
CA LEU A 40 -1.88 -14.42 -16.51
C LEU A 40 -2.44 -13.72 -17.75
N ASN A 41 -1.60 -13.22 -18.64
CA ASN A 41 -1.98 -12.46 -19.83
C ASN A 41 -2.84 -11.23 -19.48
N CYS A 42 -2.51 -10.53 -18.40
CA CYS A 42 -3.17 -9.28 -18.03
C CYS A 42 -2.88 -8.17 -19.04
N ARG A 43 -3.77 -7.19 -19.08
CA ARG A 43 -3.49 -5.93 -19.79
C ARG A 43 -2.32 -5.20 -19.12
N PRO A 44 -1.64 -4.27 -19.82
CA PRO A 44 -0.50 -3.55 -19.25
C PRO A 44 -0.83 -2.90 -17.91
N LEU A 45 -0.01 -3.21 -16.92
CA LEU A 45 -0.18 -2.81 -15.52
C LEU A 45 0.59 -1.54 -15.19
N SER A 46 0.13 -0.85 -14.18
CA SER A 46 0.87 0.20 -13.47
C SER A 46 0.78 -0.05 -11.99
N VAL A 47 1.90 -0.10 -11.31
CA VAL A 47 2.03 -0.50 -9.91
C VAL A 47 2.82 0.55 -9.15
N ILE A 48 2.29 0.98 -8.02
CA ILE A 48 2.93 1.92 -7.11
C ILE A 48 3.00 1.34 -5.69
N VAL A 49 4.09 1.59 -5.01
CA VAL A 49 4.21 1.37 -3.57
C VAL A 49 4.43 2.71 -2.90
N VAL A 50 3.63 3.00 -1.88
CA VAL A 50 3.74 4.20 -1.06
C VAL A 50 4.10 3.85 0.38
N GLU A 51 4.92 4.68 1.00
CA GLU A 51 5.24 4.61 2.42
C GLU A 51 4.21 5.36 3.27
N PRO A 52 4.23 5.23 4.62
CA PRO A 52 3.36 6.00 5.50
C PRO A 52 3.39 7.49 5.17
N GLY A 53 2.21 8.14 5.18
CA GLY A 53 2.06 9.51 4.69
C GLY A 53 1.85 9.62 3.19
N CYS A 54 1.59 8.50 2.50
CA CYS A 54 1.28 8.44 1.07
C CYS A 54 2.41 8.99 0.16
N LYS A 55 3.67 8.88 0.59
CA LYS A 55 4.81 9.26 -0.25
C LYS A 55 5.23 8.09 -1.14
N VAL A 56 5.51 8.39 -2.39
CA VAL A 56 5.91 7.35 -3.36
C VAL A 56 7.27 6.78 -2.97
N LYS A 57 7.32 5.45 -2.82
CA LYS A 57 8.55 4.68 -2.62
C LYS A 57 9.10 4.17 -3.94
N ALA A 58 8.23 3.55 -4.76
CA ALA A 58 8.58 3.04 -6.07
C ALA A 58 7.34 3.02 -6.98
N PHE A 59 7.56 3.13 -8.28
CA PHE A 59 6.51 3.06 -9.30
C PHE A 59 7.07 2.46 -10.59
N LYS A 60 6.32 1.53 -11.18
CA LYS A 60 6.56 1.05 -12.55
C LYS A 60 5.27 1.06 -13.35
N LYS A 61 5.40 1.42 -14.62
CA LYS A 61 4.32 1.44 -15.60
C LYS A 61 4.78 0.67 -16.82
N GLU A 62 4.04 -0.38 -17.20
CA GLU A 62 4.34 -1.14 -18.40
C GLU A 62 4.05 -0.35 -19.67
N ASP A 63 4.76 -0.68 -20.74
CA ASP A 63 4.54 -0.12 -22.06
C ASP A 63 3.11 -0.40 -22.53
N GLY A 64 2.48 0.59 -23.15
CA GLY A 64 1.09 0.50 -23.59
C GLY A 64 0.05 0.83 -22.51
N ALA A 65 0.42 0.97 -21.24
CA ALA A 65 -0.50 1.47 -20.22
C ALA A 65 -0.83 2.95 -20.44
N SER A 66 -2.10 3.34 -20.24
CA SER A 66 -2.56 4.71 -20.46
C SER A 66 -1.87 5.74 -19.55
N MET A 67 -1.88 7.01 -19.96
CA MET A 67 -1.16 8.09 -19.26
C MET A 67 -1.67 8.32 -17.83
N ILE A 68 -2.97 8.13 -17.57
CA ILE A 68 -3.59 8.37 -16.24
C ILE A 68 -3.34 7.24 -15.22
N ARG A 69 -2.59 6.21 -15.59
CA ARG A 69 -2.40 5.03 -14.74
C ARG A 69 -1.63 5.31 -13.46
N PHE A 70 -0.76 6.34 -13.45
CA PHE A 70 -0.10 6.75 -12.22
C PHE A 70 -1.12 7.25 -11.20
N GLU A 71 -1.98 8.18 -11.58
CA GLU A 71 -2.99 8.78 -10.72
C GLU A 71 -3.98 7.72 -10.20
N MET A 72 -4.37 6.78 -11.06
CA MET A 72 -5.26 5.68 -10.68
C MET A 72 -4.60 4.75 -9.64
N ALA A 73 -3.38 4.29 -9.90
CA ALA A 73 -2.66 3.43 -8.98
C ALA A 73 -2.38 4.14 -7.64
N TYR A 74 -1.94 5.41 -7.72
CA TYR A 74 -1.70 6.24 -6.54
C TYR A 74 -2.99 6.45 -5.74
N GLY A 75 -4.09 6.78 -6.39
CA GLY A 75 -5.38 7.02 -5.73
C GLY A 75 -5.92 5.78 -5.00
N LYS A 76 -5.69 4.57 -5.55
CA LYS A 76 -6.02 3.30 -4.88
C LYS A 76 -5.15 3.05 -3.64
N ALA A 77 -3.83 3.25 -3.74
CA ALA A 77 -2.92 3.14 -2.59
C ALA A 77 -3.23 4.19 -1.52
N TYR A 78 -3.50 5.43 -1.95
CA TYR A 78 -3.90 6.52 -1.07
C TYR A 78 -5.20 6.19 -0.32
N ALA A 79 -6.21 5.67 -1.03
CA ALA A 79 -7.48 5.26 -0.43
C ALA A 79 -7.26 4.17 0.64
N ALA A 80 -6.42 3.17 0.34
CA ALA A 80 -6.12 2.11 1.29
C ALA A 80 -5.42 2.65 2.55
N LEU A 81 -4.37 3.45 2.38
CA LEU A 81 -3.56 3.94 3.50
C LEU A 81 -4.30 4.97 4.35
N SER A 82 -4.97 5.94 3.72
CA SER A 82 -5.67 7.02 4.43
C SER A 82 -6.89 6.54 5.21
N LEU A 83 -7.57 5.48 4.74
CA LEU A 83 -8.77 4.93 5.37
C LEU A 83 -8.52 3.62 6.14
N GLY A 84 -7.27 3.12 6.15
CA GLY A 84 -6.84 1.98 6.93
C GLY A 84 -7.51 0.66 6.52
N ARG A 85 -7.78 0.47 5.21
CA ARG A 85 -8.41 -0.74 4.64
C ARG A 85 -8.15 -0.86 3.16
N SER A 86 -8.34 -2.05 2.56
CA SER A 86 -8.21 -2.21 1.10
C SER A 86 -9.14 -1.26 0.35
N SER A 87 -8.73 -0.80 -0.82
CA SER A 87 -9.54 0.13 -1.63
C SER A 87 -10.84 -0.50 -2.15
N LYS A 88 -10.91 -1.84 -2.21
CA LYS A 88 -12.17 -2.58 -2.46
C LYS A 88 -13.20 -2.31 -1.35
N LEU A 89 -12.82 -2.39 -0.08
CA LEU A 89 -13.71 -2.04 1.04
C LEU A 89 -14.06 -0.54 1.04
N VAL A 90 -13.17 0.32 0.54
CA VAL A 90 -13.48 1.74 0.34
C VAL A 90 -14.55 1.90 -0.73
N ARG A 91 -14.49 1.15 -1.83
CA ARG A 91 -15.50 1.13 -2.90
C ARG A 91 -16.86 0.67 -2.38
N GLU A 92 -16.91 -0.44 -1.64
CA GLU A 92 -18.15 -0.92 -1.03
C GLU A 92 -18.79 0.17 -0.16
N ARG A 93 -17.98 0.83 0.67
CA ARG A 93 -18.44 1.96 1.48
C ARG A 93 -18.92 3.16 0.66
N ALA A 94 -18.30 3.40 -0.49
CA ALA A 94 -18.74 4.47 -1.40
C ALA A 94 -20.13 4.19 -1.98
N GLN A 95 -20.45 2.93 -2.24
CA GLN A 95 -21.79 2.52 -2.70
C GLN A 95 -22.82 2.63 -1.57
N GLU A 96 -22.48 2.20 -0.35
CA GLU A 96 -23.38 2.27 0.81
C GLU A 96 -23.63 3.70 1.31
N ARG A 97 -22.61 4.55 1.25
CA ARG A 97 -22.60 5.91 1.82
C ARG A 97 -22.02 6.96 0.85
N PRO A 98 -22.68 7.20 -0.29
CA PRO A 98 -22.12 8.02 -1.36
C PRO A 98 -21.87 9.49 -0.95
N ILE A 99 -22.74 10.08 -0.14
CA ILE A 99 -22.58 11.47 0.35
C ILE A 99 -21.37 11.58 1.26
N PHE A 100 -21.18 10.61 2.17
CA PHE A 100 -20.04 10.58 3.08
C PHE A 100 -18.73 10.38 2.29
N MET A 101 -18.73 9.46 1.34
CA MET A 101 -17.53 9.21 0.53
C MET A 101 -17.15 10.42 -0.33
N ARG A 102 -18.12 11.11 -0.91
CA ARG A 102 -17.88 12.35 -1.65
C ARG A 102 -17.20 13.41 -0.80
N TYR A 103 -17.61 13.54 0.47
CA TYR A 103 -16.92 14.43 1.42
C TYR A 103 -15.46 14.02 1.64
N LEU A 104 -15.21 12.71 1.85
CA LEU A 104 -13.83 12.21 2.06
C LEU A 104 -12.95 12.44 0.82
N ILE A 105 -13.47 12.20 -0.38
CA ILE A 105 -12.76 12.46 -1.63
C ILE A 105 -12.40 13.95 -1.73
N ALA A 106 -13.36 14.85 -1.52
CA ALA A 106 -13.08 16.29 -1.55
C ALA A 106 -12.10 16.72 -0.46
N ALA A 107 -12.27 16.23 0.78
CA ALA A 107 -11.38 16.54 1.90
C ALA A 107 -9.94 16.03 1.71
N SER A 108 -9.76 14.97 0.91
CA SER A 108 -8.43 14.45 0.54
C SER A 108 -7.77 15.22 -0.61
N GLY A 109 -8.40 16.26 -1.15
CA GLY A 109 -7.95 16.91 -2.38
C GLY A 109 -8.10 16.02 -3.61
N GLU A 110 -9.16 15.24 -3.65
CA GLU A 110 -9.52 14.29 -4.73
C GLU A 110 -8.51 13.14 -4.93
N GLN A 111 -7.67 12.88 -3.91
CA GLN A 111 -6.66 11.81 -4.00
C GLN A 111 -7.22 10.41 -3.75
N ILE A 112 -8.38 10.27 -3.11
CA ILE A 112 -9.02 8.98 -2.89
C ILE A 112 -9.68 8.49 -4.17
N PHE A 113 -9.21 7.35 -4.70
CA PHE A 113 -9.86 6.63 -5.79
C PHE A 113 -10.45 5.31 -5.25
N PRO A 114 -11.79 5.23 -5.06
CA PRO A 114 -12.45 4.11 -4.39
C PRO A 114 -12.71 2.94 -5.36
N GLU A 115 -11.64 2.30 -5.82
CA GLU A 115 -11.67 1.14 -6.72
C GLU A 115 -10.67 0.09 -6.23
N GLY A 116 -10.96 -1.21 -6.40
CA GLY A 116 -10.10 -2.31 -5.96
C GLY A 116 -8.69 -2.28 -6.56
N GLY A 117 -7.76 -2.96 -5.91
CA GLY A 117 -6.34 -2.99 -6.28
C GLY A 117 -5.43 -2.08 -5.44
N GLY A 118 -5.98 -1.40 -4.41
CA GLY A 118 -5.20 -0.75 -3.35
C GLY A 118 -5.20 -1.57 -2.07
N MET A 119 -4.03 -1.90 -1.52
CA MET A 119 -3.92 -2.80 -0.37
C MET A 119 -2.87 -2.32 0.61
N LEU A 120 -3.16 -2.45 1.91
CA LEU A 120 -2.19 -2.17 2.96
C LEU A 120 -1.06 -3.20 2.94
N ILE A 121 0.15 -2.74 3.15
CA ILE A 121 1.33 -3.57 3.35
C ILE A 121 1.63 -3.59 4.84
N ARG A 122 1.73 -4.80 5.42
CA ARG A 122 2.01 -5.00 6.84
C ARG A 122 3.29 -5.81 7.03
N ASP A 123 4.00 -5.50 8.11
CA ASP A 123 5.18 -6.25 8.54
C ASP A 123 4.82 -7.57 9.26
N CYS A 124 5.84 -8.26 9.77
CA CYS A 124 5.67 -9.51 10.53
C CYS A 124 4.83 -9.34 11.81
N ASP A 125 4.85 -8.16 12.40
CA ASP A 125 4.10 -7.82 13.61
C ASP A 125 2.68 -7.30 13.30
N GLY A 126 2.34 -7.18 12.01
CA GLY A 126 1.05 -6.69 11.53
C GLY A 126 0.92 -5.17 11.56
N GLU A 127 2.01 -4.42 11.73
CA GLU A 127 2.00 -2.96 11.62
C GLU A 127 1.93 -2.53 10.15
N VAL A 128 1.18 -1.46 9.88
CA VAL A 128 1.09 -0.90 8.53
C VAL A 128 2.38 -0.14 8.22
N ILE A 129 3.11 -0.60 7.20
CA ILE A 129 4.38 -0.02 6.76
C ILE A 129 4.29 0.66 5.40
N GLY A 130 3.12 0.63 4.76
CA GLY A 130 2.87 1.25 3.47
C GLY A 130 1.59 0.72 2.82
N ALA A 131 1.43 1.02 1.54
CA ALA A 131 0.39 0.44 0.70
C ALA A 131 0.89 0.24 -0.74
N VAL A 132 0.33 -0.75 -1.41
CA VAL A 132 0.46 -0.94 -2.85
C VAL A 132 -0.82 -0.49 -3.53
N GLY A 133 -0.71 0.11 -4.71
CA GLY A 133 -1.82 0.37 -5.61
C GLY A 133 -1.48 -0.11 -7.00
N LEU A 134 -2.39 -0.81 -7.62
CA LEU A 134 -2.20 -1.27 -8.98
C LEU A 134 -3.46 -1.11 -9.82
N THR A 135 -3.26 -0.97 -11.12
CA THR A 135 -4.33 -0.77 -12.09
C THR A 135 -3.88 -1.27 -13.44
N GLY A 136 -4.80 -1.88 -14.17
CA GLY A 136 -4.54 -2.36 -15.53
C GLY A 136 -5.57 -3.36 -16.00
N ASP A 137 -6.01 -4.25 -15.15
CA ASP A 137 -6.96 -5.30 -15.46
C ASP A 137 -8.31 -5.12 -14.74
N THR A 138 -9.03 -6.20 -14.49
CA THR A 138 -10.25 -6.19 -13.67
C THR A 138 -9.90 -5.96 -12.19
N GLU A 139 -10.83 -5.44 -11.42
CA GLU A 139 -10.65 -5.18 -10.00
C GLU A 139 -10.24 -6.44 -9.21
N ASP A 140 -10.89 -7.58 -9.48
CA ASP A 140 -10.56 -8.84 -8.80
C ASP A 140 -9.15 -9.32 -9.18
N ARG A 141 -8.71 -9.10 -10.42
CA ARG A 141 -7.35 -9.42 -10.86
C ARG A 141 -6.34 -8.49 -10.21
N ASP A 142 -6.64 -7.20 -10.17
CA ASP A 142 -5.80 -6.20 -9.50
C ASP A 142 -5.61 -6.57 -8.01
N GLU A 143 -6.65 -7.04 -7.31
CA GLU A 143 -6.55 -7.49 -5.92
C GLU A 143 -5.72 -8.78 -5.76
N GLU A 144 -5.95 -9.80 -6.61
CA GLU A 144 -5.16 -11.05 -6.60
C GLU A 144 -3.67 -10.74 -6.75
N LEU A 145 -3.33 -9.88 -7.71
CA LEU A 145 -1.95 -9.48 -7.99
C LEU A 145 -1.33 -8.69 -6.83
N ALA A 146 -2.10 -7.81 -6.17
CA ALA A 146 -1.62 -7.06 -5.01
C ALA A 146 -1.24 -8.01 -3.86
N VAL A 147 -2.09 -8.99 -3.54
CA VAL A 147 -1.81 -10.02 -2.54
C VAL A 147 -0.55 -10.80 -2.91
N HIS A 148 -0.44 -11.25 -4.17
CA HIS A 148 0.71 -11.99 -4.66
C HIS A 148 2.02 -11.19 -4.47
N GLY A 149 2.03 -9.92 -4.86
CA GLY A 149 3.22 -9.07 -4.73
C GLY A 149 3.65 -8.87 -3.28
N ILE A 150 2.69 -8.57 -2.38
CA ILE A 150 2.98 -8.40 -0.95
C ILE A 150 3.61 -9.66 -0.37
N HIS A 151 3.04 -10.84 -0.66
CA HIS A 151 3.56 -12.13 -0.19
C HIS A 151 4.94 -12.46 -0.77
N ALA A 152 5.21 -12.10 -2.03
CA ALA A 152 6.53 -12.29 -2.65
C ALA A 152 7.65 -11.53 -1.95
N ALA A 153 7.31 -10.42 -1.28
CA ALA A 153 8.25 -9.66 -0.44
C ALA A 153 8.31 -10.15 1.01
N ALA A 154 7.72 -11.30 1.35
CA ALA A 154 7.60 -11.85 2.69
C ALA A 154 6.87 -10.91 3.68
N LEU A 155 5.94 -10.12 3.17
CA LEU A 155 5.10 -9.18 3.91
C LEU A 155 3.66 -9.71 4.00
N LYS A 156 2.83 -9.04 4.81
CA LYS A 156 1.47 -9.45 5.12
C LYS A 156 0.43 -8.47 4.58
N THR A 157 -0.75 -9.01 4.30
CA THR A 157 -1.97 -8.25 4.01
C THR A 157 -2.84 -8.14 5.28
N ASP A 158 -3.96 -7.42 5.19
CA ASP A 158 -4.96 -7.39 6.27
C ASP A 158 -5.50 -8.79 6.59
N ALA A 159 -5.70 -9.62 5.56
CA ALA A 159 -6.22 -10.99 5.73
C ALA A 159 -5.29 -11.88 6.54
N ASP A 160 -3.99 -11.73 6.40
CA ASP A 160 -2.99 -12.51 7.13
C ASP A 160 -2.90 -12.11 8.61
N CYS A 161 -3.43 -10.94 8.97
CA CYS A 161 -3.39 -10.39 10.32
C CYS A 161 -4.69 -10.58 11.11
N ILE A 162 -5.68 -11.28 10.54
CA ILE A 162 -6.93 -11.63 11.24
C ILE A 162 -6.60 -12.47 12.48
N GLY A 163 -6.97 -11.98 13.67
CA GLY A 163 -6.68 -12.67 14.94
C GLY A 163 -5.42 -12.19 15.65
N MET A 164 -4.61 -11.31 15.07
CA MET A 164 -3.45 -10.70 15.74
C MET A 164 -3.82 -9.59 16.74
N GLY A 165 -5.12 -9.38 17.01
CA GLY A 165 -5.61 -8.38 17.97
C GLY A 165 -5.46 -6.92 17.54
N LYS A 166 -5.00 -6.68 16.32
CA LYS A 166 -4.80 -5.33 15.77
C LYS A 166 -6.04 -4.85 15.00
N ARG A 167 -6.22 -3.53 14.89
CA ARG A 167 -7.30 -2.96 14.09
C ARG A 167 -7.02 -3.24 12.62
N ILE A 168 -7.76 -4.21 12.09
CA ILE A 168 -7.79 -4.48 10.66
C ILE A 168 -8.98 -3.71 10.09
N GLY A 169 -8.80 -3.08 8.94
CA GLY A 169 -9.86 -2.33 8.25
C GLY A 169 -11.03 -3.16 7.73
N LEU A 170 -11.32 -4.29 8.35
CA LEU A 170 -12.45 -5.15 8.01
C LEU A 170 -13.77 -4.56 8.50
N PRO A 171 -14.87 -4.74 7.76
CA PRO A 171 -16.20 -4.35 8.24
C PRO A 171 -16.54 -5.11 9.53
N PRO A 172 -17.32 -4.51 10.45
CA PRO A 172 -17.81 -5.24 11.60
C PRO A 172 -18.61 -6.44 11.12
N LYS A 173 -18.39 -7.61 11.74
CA LYS A 173 -19.24 -8.77 11.51
C LYS A 173 -20.68 -8.36 11.81
N THR A 174 -21.56 -8.38 10.80
CA THR A 174 -22.99 -8.28 11.01
C THR A 174 -23.42 -9.53 11.80
N SER A 175 -23.80 -9.32 13.02
CA SER A 175 -24.48 -10.32 13.87
C SER A 175 -25.90 -10.54 13.38
#